data_273e23ce4603d26ed7abda1ced59aa43
#
_entry.id   273e23ce4603d26ed7abda1ced59aa43
#
_cell.length_a   1.000
_cell.length_b   1.000
_cell.length_c   1.000
_cell.angle_alpha   90.00
_cell.angle_beta   90.00
_cell.angle_gamma   90.00
#
_symmetry.space_group_name_H-M   'P 1'
#
loop_
_entity.id
_entity.type
_entity.pdbx_description
1 polymer ?
#
loop_
_entity_poly.entity_id
_entity_poly.type
_entity_poly.pdbx_seq_one_letter_code
_entity_poly.pdbx_strand_id
1 'polypeptide(L)'
;MKQIKAFILTGCPYCKKARLAYNELCENNASYREVPVDWILEDQQPDIADQYDYYYTPTMYVDEQKVYESHPGQTYEEIRDEVEKVLKAAPA
;
A
#
# COMPACT_ATOMS: atom_id res chain seq x y z
N MET A 1 -6.81 -16.13 -1.12
CA MET A 1 -6.15 -14.88 -1.53
C MET A 1 -5.62 -14.16 -0.29
N LYS A 2 -4.40 -13.69 -0.34
CA LYS A 2 -3.78 -13.00 0.78
C LYS A 2 -4.33 -11.59 0.91
N GLN A 3 -4.34 -11.08 2.13
CA GLN A 3 -4.84 -9.73 2.39
C GLN A 3 -3.70 -8.73 2.43
N ILE A 4 -3.93 -7.56 1.80
CA ILE A 4 -3.00 -6.44 1.85
C ILE A 4 -3.46 -5.46 2.91
N LYS A 5 -2.53 -5.02 3.78
CA LYS A 5 -2.75 -3.90 4.69
C LYS A 5 -1.85 -2.76 4.24
N ALA A 6 -2.44 -1.63 3.93
CA ALA A 6 -1.73 -0.46 3.47
C ALA A 6 -1.82 0.65 4.52
N PHE A 7 -0.69 0.96 5.14
CA PHE A 7 -0.63 2.00 6.16
C PHE A 7 -0.34 3.34 5.51
N ILE A 8 -1.21 4.30 5.71
CA ILE A 8 -1.13 5.63 5.13
C ILE A 8 -1.35 6.67 6.23
N LEU A 9 -1.02 7.92 5.90
CA LEU A 9 -1.15 9.05 6.82
C LEU A 9 -1.91 10.17 6.12
N THR A 10 -2.80 10.83 6.84
CA THR A 10 -3.54 11.97 6.33
C THR A 10 -2.57 13.07 5.91
N GLY A 11 -2.75 13.59 4.68
CA GLY A 11 -1.91 14.66 4.15
C GLY A 11 -0.56 14.23 3.60
N CYS A 12 -0.31 12.94 3.50
CA CYS A 12 0.94 12.39 2.99
C CYS A 12 0.95 12.40 1.46
N PRO A 13 1.86 13.14 0.80
CA PRO A 13 1.91 13.18 -0.67
C PRO A 13 2.20 11.83 -1.30
N TYR A 14 3.09 11.04 -0.71
CA TYR A 14 3.42 9.70 -1.22
C TYR A 14 2.24 8.74 -1.08
N CYS A 15 1.46 8.88 0.00
CA CYS A 15 0.25 8.08 0.19
C CYS A 15 -0.78 8.39 -0.87
N LYS A 16 -0.95 9.66 -1.22
CA LYS A 16 -1.85 10.07 -2.29
C LYS A 16 -1.42 9.47 -3.62
N LYS A 17 -0.13 9.49 -3.92
CA LYS A 17 0.41 8.89 -5.13
C LYS A 17 0.18 7.38 -5.17
N ALA A 18 0.34 6.71 -4.03
CA ALA A 18 0.08 5.27 -3.94
C ALA A 18 -1.38 4.94 -4.21
N ARG A 19 -2.31 5.75 -3.69
CA ARG A 19 -3.73 5.56 -3.97
C ARG A 19 -4.06 5.75 -5.44
N LEU A 20 -3.49 6.79 -6.06
CA LEU A 20 -3.69 7.04 -7.48
C LEU A 20 -3.11 5.91 -8.31
N ALA A 21 -1.92 5.42 -7.96
CA ALA A 21 -1.28 4.30 -8.64
C ALA A 21 -2.13 3.04 -8.53
N TYR A 22 -2.65 2.76 -7.34
CA TYR A 22 -3.52 1.63 -7.12
C TYR A 22 -4.77 1.69 -8.02
N ASN A 23 -5.40 2.87 -8.08
CA ASN A 23 -6.58 3.06 -8.93
C ASN A 23 -6.26 2.83 -10.40
N GLU A 24 -5.13 3.37 -10.87
CA GLU A 24 -4.68 3.19 -12.25
C GLU A 24 -4.43 1.71 -12.58
N LEU A 25 -3.76 1.01 -11.68
CA LEU A 25 -3.47 -0.42 -11.88
C LEU A 25 -4.77 -1.24 -11.92
N CYS A 26 -5.71 -0.92 -11.06
CA CYS A 26 -7.00 -1.61 -11.04
C CYS A 26 -7.84 -1.32 -12.28
N GLU A 27 -7.75 -0.11 -12.83
CA GLU A 27 -8.45 0.23 -14.07
C GLU A 27 -7.89 -0.55 -15.26
N ASN A 28 -6.59 -0.79 -15.27
CA ASN A 28 -5.91 -1.47 -16.37
C ASN A 28 -5.87 -2.98 -16.23
N ASN A 29 -6.15 -3.51 -15.05
CA ASN A 29 -6.11 -4.96 -14.82
C ASN A 29 -7.19 -5.36 -13.82
N ALA A 30 -8.24 -5.99 -14.33
CA ALA A 30 -9.40 -6.38 -13.51
C ALA A 30 -9.03 -7.35 -12.38
N SER A 31 -8.00 -8.17 -12.56
CA SER A 31 -7.60 -9.12 -11.51
C SER A 31 -7.09 -8.42 -10.26
N TYR A 32 -6.53 -7.22 -10.40
CA TYR A 32 -6.07 -6.44 -9.24
C TYR A 32 -7.23 -5.93 -8.38
N ARG A 33 -8.40 -5.71 -8.98
CA ARG A 33 -9.58 -5.26 -8.24
C ARG A 33 -10.10 -6.31 -7.28
N GLU A 34 -9.80 -7.56 -7.52
CA GLU A 34 -10.26 -8.67 -6.70
C GLU A 34 -9.41 -8.87 -5.45
N VAL A 35 -8.22 -8.25 -5.40
CA VAL A 35 -7.33 -8.37 -4.26
C VAL A 35 -7.82 -7.45 -3.15
N PRO A 36 -8.12 -7.98 -1.95
CA PRO A 36 -8.61 -7.14 -0.85
C PRO A 36 -7.48 -6.27 -0.30
N VAL A 37 -7.73 -4.96 -0.22
CA VAL A 37 -6.78 -4.01 0.35
C VAL A 37 -7.47 -3.25 1.48
N ASP A 38 -6.89 -3.30 2.66
CA ASP A 38 -7.35 -2.54 3.82
C ASP A 38 -6.46 -1.31 3.96
N TRP A 39 -7.02 -0.15 3.67
CA TRP A 39 -6.30 1.13 3.79
C TRP A 39 -6.46 1.66 5.20
N ILE A 40 -5.37 1.66 5.96
CA ILE A 40 -5.38 2.02 7.38
C ILE A 40 -4.71 3.37 7.55
N LEU A 41 -5.47 4.37 8.00
CA LEU A 41 -4.93 5.68 8.36
C LEU A 41 -4.32 5.60 9.75
N GLU A 42 -2.99 5.70 9.84
CA GLU A 42 -2.31 5.50 11.12
C GLU A 42 -2.67 6.56 12.16
N ASP A 43 -3.00 7.77 11.72
CA ASP A 43 -3.42 8.82 12.62
C ASP A 43 -4.85 8.63 13.15
N GLN A 44 -5.65 7.78 12.50
CA GLN A 44 -7.01 7.47 12.94
C GLN A 44 -7.11 6.11 13.60
N GLN A 45 -6.19 5.20 13.30
CA GLN A 45 -6.17 3.85 13.86
C GLN A 45 -4.78 3.50 14.42
N PRO A 46 -4.28 4.31 15.37
CA PRO A 46 -2.93 4.09 15.91
C PRO A 46 -2.77 2.75 16.61
N ASP A 47 -3.84 2.21 17.19
CA ASP A 47 -3.78 0.91 17.87
C ASP A 47 -3.38 -0.21 16.91
N ILE A 48 -3.85 -0.13 15.67
CA ILE A 48 -3.50 -1.12 14.65
C ILE A 48 -2.10 -0.84 14.12
N ALA A 49 -1.81 0.42 13.79
CA ALA A 49 -0.51 0.81 13.22
C ALA A 49 0.65 0.48 14.16
N ASP A 50 0.45 0.65 15.46
CA ASP A 50 1.49 0.40 16.46
C ASP A 50 1.90 -1.07 16.55
N GLN A 51 1.13 -1.97 15.99
CA GLN A 51 1.44 -3.40 15.97
C GLN A 51 2.42 -3.76 14.84
N TYR A 52 2.72 -2.82 13.94
CA TYR A 52 3.54 -3.05 12.77
C TYR A 52 4.80 -2.18 12.80
N ASP A 53 5.89 -2.69 12.25
CA ASP A 53 7.19 -2.04 12.26
C ASP A 53 7.45 -1.35 10.92
N TYR A 54 7.40 -0.02 10.92
CA TYR A 54 7.73 0.79 9.73
C TYR A 54 7.97 2.24 10.14
N TYR A 55 8.68 2.99 9.30
CA TYR A 55 8.98 4.41 9.54
C TYR A 55 8.26 5.34 8.57
N TYR A 56 8.13 4.92 7.33
CA TYR A 56 7.60 5.78 6.27
C TYR A 56 6.27 5.27 5.76
N THR A 57 5.40 6.20 5.36
CA THR A 57 4.15 5.86 4.68
C THR A 57 4.22 6.30 3.23
N PRO A 58 3.58 5.59 2.29
CA PRO A 58 2.83 4.36 2.52
C PRO A 58 3.72 3.14 2.79
N THR A 59 3.21 2.21 3.57
CA THR A 59 3.84 0.91 3.81
C THR A 59 2.79 -0.16 3.60
N MET A 60 3.13 -1.22 2.87
CA MET A 60 2.17 -2.27 2.55
C MET A 60 2.68 -3.63 2.99
N TYR A 61 1.80 -4.34 3.70
CA TYR A 61 2.03 -5.70 4.17
C TYR A 61 1.13 -6.66 3.41
N VAL A 62 1.66 -7.82 3.08
CA VAL A 62 0.89 -8.92 2.52
C VAL A 62 0.94 -10.06 3.52
N ASP A 63 -0.22 -10.40 4.12
CA ASP A 63 -0.31 -11.44 5.16
C ASP A 63 0.77 -11.30 6.23
N GLU A 64 0.90 -10.09 6.81
CA GLU A 64 1.82 -9.81 7.91
C GLU A 64 3.29 -9.70 7.48
N GLN A 65 3.61 -9.80 6.19
CA GLN A 65 4.97 -9.59 5.70
C GLN A 65 5.07 -8.24 4.98
N LYS A 66 6.03 -7.41 5.39
CA LYS A 66 6.24 -6.13 4.76
C LYS A 66 6.84 -6.34 3.37
N VAL A 67 6.12 -5.89 2.34
CA VAL A 67 6.55 -6.00 0.94
C VAL A 67 7.05 -4.65 0.41
N TYR A 68 6.46 -3.56 0.89
CA TYR A 68 6.80 -2.23 0.41
C TYR A 68 6.78 -1.23 1.57
N GLU A 69 7.81 -0.41 1.64
CA GLU A 69 7.85 0.77 2.49
C GLU A 69 8.44 1.92 1.67
N SER A 70 7.72 3.04 1.64
CA SER A 70 8.16 4.21 0.88
C SER A 70 9.41 4.85 1.49
N HIS A 71 10.03 5.75 0.74
CA HIS A 71 11.16 6.54 1.22
C HIS A 71 11.15 7.91 0.54
N PRO A 72 11.78 8.92 1.15
CA PRO A 72 11.82 10.26 0.55
C PRO A 72 12.43 10.26 -0.86
N GLY A 73 11.86 11.09 -1.74
CA GLY A 73 12.36 11.23 -3.10
C GLY A 73 11.79 10.24 -4.11
N GLN A 74 10.90 9.38 -3.69
CA GLN A 74 10.32 8.38 -4.58
C GLN A 74 9.40 9.03 -5.63
N THR A 75 9.56 8.65 -6.91
CA THR A 75 8.72 9.16 -7.99
C THR A 75 7.39 8.39 -8.04
N TYR A 76 6.42 8.94 -8.80
CA TYR A 76 5.14 8.26 -9.00
C TYR A 76 5.36 6.88 -9.64
N GLU A 77 6.22 6.79 -10.64
CA GLU A 77 6.49 5.54 -11.34
C GLU A 77 7.10 4.49 -10.41
N GLU A 78 8.00 4.92 -9.54
CA GLU A 78 8.59 4.02 -8.55
C GLU A 78 7.54 3.51 -7.57
N ILE A 79 6.67 4.40 -7.10
CA ILE A 79 5.58 4.03 -6.20
C ILE A 79 4.64 3.06 -6.90
N ARG A 80 4.27 3.33 -8.15
CA ARG A 80 3.39 2.46 -8.93
C ARG A 80 3.99 1.06 -9.09
N ASP A 81 5.29 0.98 -9.40
CA ASP A 81 5.96 -0.30 -9.56
C ASP A 81 5.93 -1.10 -8.26
N GLU A 82 6.12 -0.43 -7.12
CA GLU A 82 6.08 -1.09 -5.82
C GLU A 82 4.66 -1.53 -5.45
N VAL A 83 3.66 -0.70 -5.72
CA VAL A 83 2.26 -1.05 -5.48
C VAL A 83 1.88 -2.27 -6.33
N GLU A 84 2.34 -2.32 -7.57
CA GLU A 84 2.08 -3.47 -8.43
C GLU A 84 2.72 -4.74 -7.89
N LYS A 85 3.94 -4.66 -7.37
CA LYS A 85 4.59 -5.81 -6.73
C LYS A 85 3.76 -6.35 -5.57
N VAL A 86 3.19 -5.45 -4.77
CA VAL A 86 2.34 -5.84 -3.65
C VAL A 86 1.09 -6.56 -4.17
N LEU A 87 0.46 -6.01 -5.20
CA LEU A 87 -0.74 -6.62 -5.78
C LEU A 87 -0.43 -8.01 -6.38
N LYS A 88 0.74 -8.16 -6.99
CA LYS A 88 1.15 -9.45 -7.56
C LYS A 88 1.51 -10.48 -6.49
N ALA A 89 1.90 -10.04 -5.31
CA ALA A 89 2.27 -10.93 -4.22
C ALA A 89 1.05 -11.48 -3.48
N ALA A 90 -0.10 -10.84 -3.59
CA ALA A 90 -1.30 -11.20 -2.83
C ALA A 90 -2.05 -12.44 -3.33
N PRO A 91 -2.16 -12.70 -4.63
CA PRO A 91 -2.84 -13.93 -5.10
C PRO A 91 -2.10 -15.17 -4.63
N ALA A 92 -2.86 -16.11 -4.11
CA ALA A 92 -2.29 -17.36 -3.60
C ALA A 92 -2.09 -18.35 -4.74
#